data_680a5359021bc970907baf81285279a8
#
_entry.id   680a5359021bc970907baf81285279a8
#
_cell.length_a   1.000
_cell.length_b   1.000
_cell.length_c   1.000
_cell.angle_alpha   90.00
_cell.angle_beta   90.00
_cell.angle_gamma   90.00
#
_symmetry.space_group_name_H-M   'P 1'
#
loop_
_entity.id
_entity.type
_entity.pdbx_description
1 polymer ?
#
loop_
_entity_poly.entity_id
_entity_poly.type
_entity_poly.pdbx_seq_one_letter_code
_entity_poly.pdbx_strand_id
1 'polypeptide(L)'
;ESGPREIVFSESGKYAYVIYELMNKVDVFSYRDTGNGPEFEKLQSISTTSANVDQAHDAASGMCLSPDHHYLFTSTAGDNTVAMFHIDPETGCMEKKFALPISGEYPKDIAMFPDGKHIAVANHESNTITTFTVDYEKNVLVQKGRPMKVETPNCILITKKGVH
;
A
#
# COMPACT_ATOMS: atom_id res chain seq x y z
N GLU A 1 -21.07 -0.47 -5.26
CA GLU A 1 -19.99 -1.45 -5.44
C GLU A 1 -18.70 -0.89 -4.84
N SER A 2 -18.00 -1.67 -3.99
CA SER A 2 -16.81 -1.17 -3.26
C SER A 2 -15.49 -1.70 -3.84
N GLY A 3 -15.49 -2.86 -4.51
CA GLY A 3 -14.33 -3.46 -5.15
C GLY A 3 -13.18 -3.78 -4.17
N PRO A 4 -13.39 -4.65 -3.16
CA PRO A 4 -12.28 -5.10 -2.31
C PRO A 4 -11.27 -5.86 -3.19
N ARG A 5 -9.99 -5.54 -3.04
CA ARG A 5 -8.94 -6.04 -3.91
C ARG A 5 -7.91 -6.87 -3.18
N GLU A 6 -7.46 -6.39 -2.03
CA GLU A 6 -6.38 -7.02 -1.26
C GLU A 6 -6.65 -6.88 0.23
N ILE A 7 -6.17 -7.85 1.01
CA ILE A 7 -6.22 -7.86 2.47
C ILE A 7 -4.84 -8.23 3.02
N VAL A 8 -4.39 -7.50 4.03
CA VAL A 8 -3.20 -7.84 4.82
C VAL A 8 -3.53 -7.80 6.31
N PHE A 9 -2.78 -8.56 7.11
CA PHE A 9 -3.00 -8.63 8.56
C PHE A 9 -1.83 -8.00 9.31
N SER A 10 -2.12 -7.40 10.48
CA SER A 10 -1.09 -6.97 11.42
C SER A 10 -0.26 -8.16 11.91
N GLU A 11 0.96 -7.91 12.41
CA GLU A 11 1.83 -8.95 12.96
C GLU A 11 1.14 -9.74 14.08
N SER A 12 0.38 -9.05 14.92
CA SER A 12 -0.39 -9.68 16.02
C SER A 12 -1.57 -10.54 15.56
N GLY A 13 -1.98 -10.44 14.29
CA GLY A 13 -3.18 -11.07 13.74
C GLY A 13 -4.50 -10.48 14.28
N LYS A 14 -4.45 -9.39 15.07
CA LYS A 14 -5.65 -8.77 15.67
C LYS A 14 -6.37 -7.80 14.72
N TYR A 15 -5.67 -7.28 13.72
CA TYR A 15 -6.18 -6.29 12.79
C TYR A 15 -6.00 -6.74 11.35
N ALA A 16 -6.95 -6.36 10.51
CA ALA A 16 -6.92 -6.59 9.06
C ALA A 16 -7.13 -5.26 8.34
N TYR A 17 -6.40 -5.07 7.24
CA TYR A 17 -6.47 -3.90 6.38
C TYR A 17 -6.95 -4.35 5.01
N VAL A 18 -8.05 -3.77 4.53
CA VAL A 18 -8.66 -4.13 3.23
C VAL A 18 -8.64 -2.89 2.35
N ILE A 19 -7.98 -2.98 1.19
CA ILE A 19 -8.00 -1.92 0.18
C ILE A 19 -9.17 -2.12 -0.78
N TYR A 20 -9.85 -1.02 -1.10
CA TYR A 20 -11.00 -1.00 -2.02
C TYR A 20 -10.68 -0.17 -3.25
N GLU A 21 -10.60 -0.85 -4.40
CA GLU A 21 -10.23 -0.25 -5.69
C GLU A 21 -11.17 0.89 -6.08
N LEU A 22 -12.49 0.64 -6.08
CA LEU A 22 -13.49 1.58 -6.58
C LEU A 22 -13.85 2.70 -5.60
N MET A 23 -13.38 2.63 -4.36
CA MET A 23 -13.64 3.64 -3.33
C MET A 23 -12.38 4.39 -2.88
N ASN A 24 -11.23 4.04 -3.42
CA ASN A 24 -9.94 4.68 -3.13
C ASN A 24 -9.69 4.82 -1.63
N LYS A 25 -9.87 3.73 -0.89
CA LYS A 25 -9.75 3.70 0.58
C LYS A 25 -9.20 2.38 1.09
N VAL A 26 -8.73 2.44 2.33
CA VAL A 26 -8.47 1.26 3.16
C VAL A 26 -9.45 1.27 4.33
N ASP A 27 -10.15 0.15 4.57
CA ASP A 27 -10.88 -0.09 5.81
C ASP A 27 -10.02 -0.91 6.76
N VAL A 28 -10.01 -0.52 8.02
CA VAL A 28 -9.38 -1.23 9.13
C VAL A 28 -10.43 -2.00 9.88
N PHE A 29 -10.15 -3.27 10.15
CA PHE A 29 -11.02 -4.15 10.93
C PHE A 29 -10.27 -4.72 12.12
N SER A 30 -10.92 -4.86 13.26
CA SER A 30 -10.51 -5.84 14.25
C SER A 30 -10.83 -7.24 13.74
N TYR A 31 -9.98 -8.19 14.08
CA TYR A 31 -10.15 -9.59 13.70
C TYR A 31 -10.00 -10.49 14.91
N ARG A 32 -10.88 -11.48 15.01
CA ARG A 32 -10.76 -12.59 15.97
C ARG A 32 -11.34 -13.86 15.38
N ASP A 33 -10.71 -14.98 15.72
CA ASP A 33 -11.29 -16.29 15.49
C ASP A 33 -12.00 -16.75 16.79
N THR A 34 -13.31 -16.99 16.67
CA THR A 34 -14.16 -17.37 17.81
C THR A 34 -14.37 -18.89 17.93
N GLY A 35 -13.74 -19.68 17.05
CA GLY A 35 -14.02 -21.11 16.94
C GLY A 35 -15.31 -21.46 16.18
N ASN A 36 -16.19 -20.48 15.98
CA ASN A 36 -17.38 -20.57 15.10
C ASN A 36 -17.15 -19.91 13.74
N GLY A 37 -15.94 -19.41 13.51
CA GLY A 37 -15.52 -18.71 12.32
C GLY A 37 -14.94 -17.33 12.62
N PRO A 38 -14.36 -16.67 11.59
CA PRO A 38 -13.77 -15.36 11.73
C PRO A 38 -14.83 -14.28 11.94
N GLU A 39 -14.57 -13.39 12.89
CA GLU A 39 -15.35 -12.17 13.11
C GLU A 39 -14.52 -10.94 12.77
N PHE A 40 -15.14 -10.02 12.02
CA PHE A 40 -14.55 -8.74 11.64
C PHE A 40 -15.46 -7.59 12.10
N GLU A 41 -14.88 -6.61 12.79
CA GLU A 41 -15.56 -5.36 13.14
C GLU A 41 -14.80 -4.19 12.53
N LYS A 42 -15.50 -3.36 11.75
CA LYS A 42 -14.86 -2.19 11.13
C LYS A 42 -14.56 -1.11 12.16
N LEU A 43 -13.29 -0.72 12.23
CA LEU A 43 -12.78 0.32 13.15
C LEU A 43 -12.61 1.67 12.46
N GLN A 44 -12.12 1.68 11.21
CA GLN A 44 -11.76 2.91 10.50
C GLN A 44 -11.97 2.76 9.01
N SER A 45 -12.15 3.89 8.33
CA SER A 45 -12.10 4.04 6.87
C SER A 45 -11.22 5.24 6.54
N ILE A 46 -10.19 5.07 5.70
CA ILE A 46 -9.24 6.14 5.36
C ILE A 46 -8.96 6.16 3.86
N SER A 47 -8.99 7.35 3.24
CA SER A 47 -8.73 7.51 1.81
C SER A 47 -7.26 7.27 1.46
N THR A 48 -7.00 6.66 0.29
CA THR A 48 -5.64 6.46 -0.27
C THR A 48 -5.17 7.67 -1.10
N THR A 49 -6.07 8.52 -1.56
CA THR A 49 -5.76 9.67 -2.41
C THR A 49 -5.37 10.91 -1.62
N SER A 50 -4.81 11.91 -2.27
CA SER A 50 -4.62 13.26 -1.71
C SER A 50 -5.97 13.98 -1.57
N ALA A 51 -6.05 15.00 -0.69
CA ALA A 51 -7.32 15.61 -0.27
C ALA A 51 -8.09 16.41 -1.36
N ASN A 52 -7.53 16.59 -2.56
CA ASN A 52 -8.07 17.52 -3.57
C ASN A 52 -8.15 16.93 -4.99
N VAL A 53 -8.31 15.62 -5.14
CA VAL A 53 -8.29 14.97 -6.46
C VAL A 53 -9.71 14.54 -6.86
N ASP A 54 -10.05 14.74 -8.14
CA ASP A 54 -11.24 14.15 -8.75
C ASP A 54 -11.04 12.63 -8.86
N GLN A 55 -11.70 11.91 -7.97
CA GLN A 55 -11.52 10.45 -7.80
C GLN A 55 -12.25 9.62 -8.90
N ALA A 56 -12.85 10.25 -9.89
CA ALA A 56 -13.68 9.55 -10.89
C ALA A 56 -12.90 8.55 -11.75
N HIS A 57 -11.58 8.70 -11.84
CA HIS A 57 -10.70 7.84 -12.65
C HIS A 57 -9.61 7.15 -11.81
N ASP A 58 -9.65 7.31 -10.49
CA ASP A 58 -8.67 6.74 -9.59
C ASP A 58 -9.06 5.33 -9.16
N ALA A 59 -8.07 4.48 -9.01
CA ALA A 59 -8.24 3.09 -8.59
C ALA A 59 -7.12 2.70 -7.61
N ALA A 60 -7.44 2.59 -6.33
CA ALA A 60 -6.51 2.08 -5.34
C ALA A 60 -6.12 0.65 -5.73
N SER A 61 -4.81 0.39 -5.89
CA SER A 61 -4.37 -0.80 -6.62
C SER A 61 -3.58 -1.79 -5.76
N GLY A 62 -2.43 -1.43 -5.23
CA GLY A 62 -1.59 -2.32 -4.43
C GLY A 62 -1.45 -1.86 -3.00
N MET A 63 -1.08 -2.79 -2.12
CA MET A 63 -0.89 -2.52 -0.69
C MET A 63 0.23 -3.38 -0.12
N CYS A 64 1.13 -2.81 0.70
CA CYS A 64 2.12 -3.57 1.44
C CYS A 64 2.39 -2.98 2.83
N LEU A 65 2.79 -3.85 3.76
CA LEU A 65 3.25 -3.46 5.09
C LEU A 65 4.77 -3.29 5.12
N SER A 66 5.26 -2.39 5.98
CA SER A 66 6.67 -2.40 6.37
C SER A 66 7.01 -3.68 7.15
N PRO A 67 8.27 -4.16 7.14
CA PRO A 67 8.65 -5.39 7.85
C PRO A 67 8.45 -5.37 9.37
N ASP A 68 8.39 -4.19 9.96
CA ASP A 68 8.08 -3.96 11.37
C ASP A 68 6.58 -3.74 11.66
N HIS A 69 5.74 -3.79 10.61
CA HIS A 69 4.30 -3.58 10.66
C HIS A 69 3.83 -2.23 11.24
N HIS A 70 4.74 -1.24 11.33
CA HIS A 70 4.38 0.10 11.79
C HIS A 70 3.85 1.02 10.68
N TYR A 71 4.03 0.63 9.42
CA TYR A 71 3.58 1.41 8.27
C TYR A 71 2.89 0.54 7.23
N LEU A 72 1.89 1.13 6.59
CA LEU A 72 1.21 0.58 5.43
C LEU A 72 1.39 1.54 4.26
N PHE A 73 1.67 0.98 3.08
CA PHE A 73 1.78 1.73 1.84
C PHE A 73 0.72 1.27 0.86
N THR A 74 0.19 2.21 0.08
CA THR A 74 -0.74 1.90 -1.02
C THR A 74 -0.31 2.62 -2.29
N SER A 75 -0.62 2.02 -3.44
CA SER A 75 -0.55 2.69 -4.73
C SER A 75 -1.96 2.99 -5.25
N THR A 76 -2.12 4.11 -5.96
CA THR A 76 -3.39 4.52 -6.58
C THR A 76 -3.14 4.84 -8.04
N ALA A 77 -3.72 4.02 -8.94
CA ALA A 77 -3.74 4.25 -10.37
C ALA A 77 -4.66 5.44 -10.69
N GLY A 78 -4.43 6.11 -11.81
CA GLY A 78 -5.15 7.35 -12.17
C GLY A 78 -4.47 8.57 -11.54
N ASP A 79 -4.54 8.72 -10.24
CA ASP A 79 -3.83 9.76 -9.47
C ASP A 79 -2.30 9.59 -9.52
N ASN A 80 -1.82 8.38 -9.84
CA ASN A 80 -0.39 8.03 -9.92
C ASN A 80 0.38 8.37 -8.65
N THR A 81 -0.20 8.00 -7.50
CA THR A 81 0.36 8.28 -6.18
C THR A 81 0.71 7.03 -5.40
N VAL A 82 1.59 7.22 -4.43
CA VAL A 82 1.82 6.31 -3.31
C VAL A 82 1.45 7.04 -2.03
N ALA A 83 0.64 6.40 -1.20
CA ALA A 83 0.33 6.88 0.14
C ALA A 83 1.05 6.05 1.20
N MET A 84 1.44 6.70 2.30
CA MET A 84 2.00 6.07 3.49
C MET A 84 1.12 6.38 4.70
N PHE A 85 0.86 5.34 5.48
CA PHE A 85 0.09 5.41 6.72
C PHE A 85 0.94 4.87 7.87
N HIS A 86 0.94 5.58 9.00
CA HIS A 86 1.46 5.05 10.25
C HIS A 86 0.35 4.27 10.96
N ILE A 87 0.67 3.09 11.46
CA ILE A 87 -0.24 2.19 12.18
C ILE A 87 0.01 2.33 13.67
N ASP A 88 -1.04 2.59 14.43
CA ASP A 88 -1.02 2.48 15.90
C ASP A 88 -1.14 1.00 16.28
N PRO A 89 -0.11 0.38 16.89
CA PRO A 89 -0.11 -1.05 17.21
C PRO A 89 -1.15 -1.46 18.25
N GLU A 90 -1.61 -0.54 19.10
CA GLU A 90 -2.59 -0.82 20.15
C GLU A 90 -4.03 -0.84 19.62
N THR A 91 -4.33 0.01 18.65
CA THR A 91 -5.70 0.17 18.12
C THR A 91 -5.85 -0.39 16.71
N GLY A 92 -4.75 -0.61 15.99
CA GLY A 92 -4.73 -0.96 14.56
C GLY A 92 -5.11 0.19 13.64
N CYS A 93 -5.55 1.33 14.19
CA CYS A 93 -5.95 2.48 13.39
C CYS A 93 -4.75 3.14 12.72
N MET A 94 -5.01 3.83 11.61
CA MET A 94 -3.98 4.42 10.76
C MET A 94 -4.09 5.94 10.70
N GLU A 95 -2.93 6.60 10.60
CA GLU A 95 -2.79 8.01 10.28
C GLU A 95 -2.07 8.16 8.94
N LYS A 96 -2.69 8.84 7.96
CA LYS A 96 -2.06 9.15 6.69
C LYS A 96 -0.93 10.16 6.88
N LYS A 97 0.28 9.78 6.50
CA LYS A 97 1.46 10.67 6.56
C LYS A 97 1.62 11.47 5.27
N PHE A 98 1.38 10.82 4.13
CA PHE A 98 1.36 11.48 2.82
C PHE A 98 0.55 10.68 1.80
N ALA A 99 0.20 11.34 0.69
CA ALA A 99 -0.08 10.76 -0.62
C ALA A 99 0.68 11.61 -1.63
N LEU A 100 1.72 11.05 -2.25
CA LEU A 100 2.67 11.75 -3.11
C LEU A 100 2.66 11.18 -4.53
N PRO A 101 2.72 12.05 -5.57
CA PRO A 101 2.86 11.60 -6.93
C PRO A 101 4.20 10.88 -7.13
N ILE A 102 4.19 9.85 -7.98
CA ILE A 102 5.35 9.06 -8.33
C ILE A 102 5.73 9.25 -9.81
N SER A 103 6.98 8.91 -10.14
CA SER A 103 7.41 8.80 -11.54
C SER A 103 6.94 7.47 -12.10
N GLY A 104 5.97 7.51 -13.00
CA GLY A 104 5.35 6.36 -13.63
C GLY A 104 3.85 6.55 -13.73
N GLU A 105 3.22 5.80 -14.62
CA GLU A 105 1.79 5.91 -14.89
C GLU A 105 1.09 4.59 -14.59
N TYR A 106 -0.07 4.72 -13.98
CA TYR A 106 -0.96 3.63 -13.64
C TYR A 106 -0.29 2.57 -12.76
N PRO A 107 0.14 2.92 -11.52
CA PRO A 107 0.72 1.95 -10.60
C PRO A 107 -0.29 0.86 -10.25
N LYS A 108 0.05 -0.39 -10.56
CA LYS A 108 -0.81 -1.58 -10.32
C LYS A 108 -0.48 -2.28 -9.02
N ASP A 109 0.78 -2.17 -8.56
CA ASP A 109 1.24 -2.88 -7.38
C ASP A 109 2.42 -2.17 -6.73
N ILE A 110 2.60 -2.42 -5.45
CA ILE A 110 3.67 -1.87 -4.62
C ILE A 110 4.20 -2.95 -3.68
N ALA A 111 5.52 -3.03 -3.53
CA ALA A 111 6.15 -3.95 -2.60
C ALA A 111 7.27 -3.27 -1.80
N MET A 112 7.35 -3.61 -0.51
CA MET A 112 8.42 -3.18 0.38
C MET A 112 9.58 -4.17 0.36
N PHE A 113 10.81 -3.65 0.27
CA PHE A 113 12.00 -4.47 0.44
C PHE A 113 12.17 -4.91 1.91
N PRO A 114 12.79 -6.09 2.15
CA PRO A 114 13.01 -6.60 3.49
C PRO A 114 13.86 -5.71 4.41
N ASP A 115 14.53 -4.70 3.83
CA ASP A 115 15.31 -3.72 4.59
C ASP A 115 14.44 -2.64 5.27
N GLY A 116 13.14 -2.59 4.96
CA GLY A 116 12.20 -1.60 5.50
C GLY A 116 12.45 -0.16 5.07
N LYS A 117 13.33 0.06 4.06
CA LYS A 117 13.75 1.39 3.61
C LYS A 117 13.42 1.68 2.16
N HIS A 118 13.23 0.65 1.36
CA HIS A 118 12.98 0.79 -0.06
C HIS A 118 11.63 0.18 -0.45
N ILE A 119 10.96 0.81 -1.41
CA ILE A 119 9.76 0.28 -2.06
C ILE A 119 9.98 0.20 -3.56
N ALA A 120 9.31 -0.75 -4.20
CA ALA A 120 9.20 -0.85 -5.65
C ALA A 120 7.74 -0.69 -6.06
N VAL A 121 7.50 0.01 -7.17
CA VAL A 121 6.17 0.27 -7.72
C VAL A 121 6.12 -0.20 -9.17
N ALA A 122 5.13 -1.03 -9.50
CA ALA A 122 4.87 -1.52 -10.85
C ALA A 122 3.96 -0.55 -11.60
N ASN A 123 4.49 0.19 -12.57
CA ASN A 123 3.74 1.19 -13.34
C ASN A 123 3.35 0.59 -14.69
N HIS A 124 2.09 0.19 -14.80
CA HIS A 124 1.55 -0.58 -15.92
C HIS A 124 1.63 0.16 -17.25
N GLU A 125 1.12 1.40 -17.30
CA GLU A 125 1.02 2.19 -18.52
C GLU A 125 2.39 2.71 -19.00
N SER A 126 3.27 3.08 -18.08
CA SER A 126 4.62 3.53 -18.44
C SER A 126 5.61 2.39 -18.66
N ASN A 127 5.19 1.12 -18.52
CA ASN A 127 6.04 -0.06 -18.74
C ASN A 127 7.34 -0.02 -17.90
N THR A 128 7.21 0.34 -16.63
CA THR A 128 8.36 0.49 -15.73
C THR A 128 8.12 -0.07 -14.34
N ILE A 129 9.21 -0.41 -13.68
CA ILE A 129 9.27 -0.53 -12.22
C ILE A 129 10.14 0.62 -11.73
N THR A 130 9.62 1.43 -10.80
CA THR A 130 10.37 2.48 -10.11
C THR A 130 10.65 2.07 -8.68
N THR A 131 11.80 2.48 -8.17
CA THR A 131 12.19 2.24 -6.77
C THR A 131 12.39 3.55 -6.04
N PHE A 132 11.99 3.56 -4.77
CA PHE A 132 12.10 4.73 -3.90
C PHE A 132 12.72 4.35 -2.57
N THR A 133 13.48 5.30 -1.99
CA THR A 133 13.83 5.27 -0.57
C THR A 133 12.74 6.01 0.21
N VAL A 134 12.28 5.44 1.31
CA VAL A 134 11.34 6.06 2.24
C VAL A 134 12.10 6.81 3.32
N ASP A 135 11.85 8.09 3.46
CA ASP A 135 12.30 8.90 4.60
C ASP A 135 11.12 9.09 5.56
N TYR A 136 11.07 8.28 6.59
CA TYR A 136 9.99 8.26 7.58
C TYR A 136 9.95 9.52 8.45
N GLU A 137 11.08 10.16 8.67
CA GLU A 137 11.17 11.39 9.49
C GLU A 137 10.60 12.60 8.74
N LYS A 138 10.94 12.70 7.44
CA LYS A 138 10.48 13.80 6.59
C LYS A 138 9.17 13.52 5.88
N ASN A 139 8.66 12.29 5.96
CA ASN A 139 7.47 11.84 5.25
C ASN A 139 7.55 12.08 3.74
N VAL A 140 8.65 11.63 3.11
CA VAL A 140 8.87 11.76 1.67
C VAL A 140 9.38 10.48 1.04
N LEU A 141 9.17 10.37 -0.28
CA LEU A 141 9.74 9.34 -1.14
C LEU A 141 10.83 9.96 -2.02
N VAL A 142 11.99 9.31 -2.06
CA VAL A 142 13.10 9.74 -2.92
C VAL A 142 13.35 8.65 -3.95
N GLN A 143 13.13 8.96 -5.23
CA GLN A 143 13.38 7.99 -6.30
C GLN A 143 14.84 7.53 -6.29
N LYS A 144 15.03 6.22 -6.41
CA LYS A 144 16.34 5.58 -6.40
C LYS A 144 16.68 5.04 -7.78
N GLY A 145 17.65 5.66 -8.42
CA GLY A 145 18.10 5.25 -9.74
C GLY A 145 17.12 5.55 -10.88
N ARG A 146 17.35 4.93 -12.03
CA ARG A 146 16.49 5.05 -13.20
C ARG A 146 15.40 3.97 -13.16
N PRO A 147 14.18 4.27 -13.68
CA PRO A 147 13.14 3.25 -13.83
C PRO A 147 13.65 2.05 -14.63
N MET A 148 13.31 0.85 -14.17
CA MET A 148 13.58 -0.39 -14.88
C MET A 148 12.48 -0.62 -15.91
N LYS A 149 12.83 -0.92 -17.15
CA LYS A 149 11.84 -1.27 -18.18
C LYS A 149 11.33 -2.69 -17.97
N VAL A 150 10.03 -2.81 -17.78
CA VAL A 150 9.28 -4.07 -17.68
C VAL A 150 7.96 -3.86 -18.38
N GLU A 151 7.64 -4.67 -19.39
CA GLU A 151 6.43 -4.52 -20.16
C GLU A 151 5.18 -4.85 -19.32
N THR A 152 4.24 -3.93 -19.26
CA THR A 152 2.94 -4.04 -18.58
C THR A 152 2.98 -4.75 -17.21
N PRO A 153 3.83 -4.30 -16.25
CA PRO A 153 3.95 -4.97 -14.97
C PRO A 153 2.64 -4.86 -14.17
N ASN A 154 2.19 -5.97 -13.58
CA ASN A 154 0.94 -6.05 -12.83
C ASN A 154 1.11 -6.41 -11.36
N CYS A 155 2.20 -7.11 -11.03
CA CYS A 155 2.45 -7.61 -9.68
C CYS A 155 3.95 -7.63 -9.40
N ILE A 156 4.32 -7.32 -8.14
CA ILE A 156 5.69 -7.39 -7.64
C ILE A 156 5.74 -8.28 -6.42
N LEU A 157 6.62 -9.26 -6.43
CA LEU A 157 6.97 -10.04 -5.26
C LEU A 157 8.46 -9.88 -4.96
N ILE A 158 8.78 -9.39 -3.76
CA ILE A 158 10.16 -9.28 -3.27
C ILE A 158 10.39 -10.36 -2.22
N THR A 159 11.35 -11.24 -2.48
CA THR A 159 11.73 -12.32 -1.56
C THR A 159 13.16 -12.13 -1.06
N LYS A 160 13.44 -12.59 0.18
CA LYS A 160 14.82 -12.69 0.64
C LYS A 160 15.52 -13.77 -0.20
N LYS A 161 16.71 -13.48 -0.68
CA LYS A 161 17.55 -14.49 -1.36
C LYS A 161 17.84 -15.60 -0.35
N GLY A 162 17.43 -16.82 -0.65
CA GLY A 162 17.77 -17.97 0.17
C GLY A 162 19.30 -18.11 0.27
N VAL A 163 19.80 -18.22 1.49
CA VAL A 163 21.17 -18.65 1.72
C VAL A 163 21.17 -20.16 1.47
N HIS A 164 21.72 -20.58 0.34
CA HIS A 164 22.00 -22.00 0.04
C HIS A 164 23.28 -22.43 0.71
#